data_474091a24b48141c0da3c8e65a4c8831
#
_entry.id   474091a24b48141c0da3c8e65a4c8831
#
_cell.length_a   1.000
_cell.length_b   1.000
_cell.length_c   1.000
_cell.angle_alpha   90.00
_cell.angle_beta   90.00
_cell.angle_gamma   90.00
#
_symmetry.space_group_name_H-M   'P 1'
#
loop_
_entity.id
_entity.type
_entity.pdbx_description
1 polymer ?
#
loop_
_entity_poly.entity_id
_entity_poly.type
_entity_poly.pdbx_seq_one_letter_code
_entity_poly.pdbx_strand_id
1 'polypeptide(L)'
;MRWFFYFYPMKRLLSYPLTVLYFLAFGLCLVVFHPIQVIAFRVFGYEPHRRVVATLNACLMGTTRILGTRYTIKGLNHLPQNKAVILVANHQSMYDILPIIWRLRHLHPKFVSKASLGKGIPSVSYNLRHGGSVLINREDGRQAVAAIAGLGTYIEKHQRCAVIFPEGTRSRDGKPKPFQRTGLKVLLKKAPSAVLLPVTINGSWKMVRWGQFPLGIGSRIELIIHPEVAQDTYPDAEALISAVETTIGASIRA
;
A
#
# COMPACT_ATOMS: atom_id res chain seq x y z
N MET A 1 18.70 -28.94 -17.41
CA MET A 1 17.53 -28.20 -17.96
C MET A 1 16.16 -28.91 -17.81
N ARG A 2 16.07 -30.22 -17.73
CA ARG A 2 14.81 -31.03 -17.63
C ARG A 2 14.06 -30.91 -16.29
N TRP A 3 14.71 -30.62 -15.18
CA TRP A 3 14.09 -30.53 -13.84
C TRP A 3 13.21 -29.30 -13.61
N PHE A 4 13.43 -28.18 -14.32
CA PHE A 4 12.66 -26.95 -14.19
C PHE A 4 11.21 -27.09 -14.68
N PHE A 5 10.96 -27.92 -15.71
CA PHE A 5 9.64 -28.11 -16.31
C PHE A 5 8.66 -28.89 -15.42
N TYR A 6 9.13 -29.79 -14.55
CA TYR A 6 8.29 -30.56 -13.63
C TYR A 6 7.87 -29.81 -12.37
N PHE A 7 8.66 -28.82 -11.92
CA PHE A 7 8.38 -28.08 -10.69
C PHE A 7 7.28 -27.03 -10.84
N TYR A 8 7.05 -26.49 -12.02
CA TYR A 8 6.09 -25.43 -12.25
C TYR A 8 4.61 -25.89 -12.13
N PRO A 9 4.18 -26.98 -12.79
CA PRO A 9 2.83 -27.52 -12.63
C PRO A 9 2.56 -28.03 -11.22
N MET A 10 3.54 -28.66 -10.57
CA MET A 10 3.38 -29.14 -9.20
C MET A 10 3.21 -28.00 -8.17
N LYS A 11 3.95 -26.90 -8.31
CA LYS A 11 3.75 -25.70 -7.48
C LYS A 11 2.35 -25.12 -7.65
N ARG A 12 1.83 -25.07 -8.86
CA ARG A 12 0.49 -24.57 -9.14
C ARG A 12 -0.57 -25.51 -8.55
N LEU A 13 -0.40 -26.82 -8.62
CA LEU A 13 -1.31 -27.78 -8.01
C LEU A 13 -1.36 -27.63 -6.48
N LEU A 14 -0.20 -27.57 -5.83
CA LEU A 14 -0.11 -27.35 -4.39
C LEU A 14 -0.68 -26.00 -3.95
N SER A 15 -0.70 -24.99 -4.83
CA SER A 15 -1.22 -23.68 -4.49
C SER A 15 -2.74 -23.65 -4.29
N TYR A 16 -3.51 -24.58 -4.85
CA TYR A 16 -4.97 -24.61 -4.68
C TYR A 16 -5.38 -24.81 -3.21
N PRO A 17 -5.01 -25.92 -2.54
CA PRO A 17 -5.38 -26.11 -1.15
C PRO A 17 -4.78 -25.04 -0.23
N LEU A 18 -3.54 -24.62 -0.48
CA LEU A 18 -2.91 -23.55 0.32
C LEU A 18 -3.64 -22.22 0.14
N THR A 19 -4.15 -21.92 -1.04
CA THR A 19 -4.93 -20.68 -1.28
C THR A 19 -6.26 -20.71 -0.52
N VAL A 20 -6.95 -21.87 -0.50
CA VAL A 20 -8.18 -22.02 0.30
C VAL A 20 -7.90 -21.78 1.78
N LEU A 21 -6.89 -22.45 2.33
CA LEU A 21 -6.49 -22.26 3.74
C LEU A 21 -6.10 -20.80 4.03
N TYR A 22 -5.36 -20.19 3.12
CA TYR A 22 -5.00 -18.78 3.21
C TYR A 22 -6.24 -17.87 3.24
N PHE A 23 -7.20 -18.05 2.33
CA PHE A 23 -8.40 -17.22 2.32
C PHE A 23 -9.28 -17.40 3.54
N LEU A 24 -9.36 -18.61 4.10
CA LEU A 24 -10.04 -18.86 5.36
C LEU A 24 -9.36 -18.10 6.51
N ALA A 25 -8.04 -18.20 6.63
CA ALA A 25 -7.29 -17.50 7.67
C ALA A 25 -7.34 -15.97 7.50
N PHE A 26 -7.20 -15.48 6.26
CA PHE A 26 -7.27 -14.06 5.93
C PHE A 26 -8.67 -13.50 6.22
N GLY A 27 -9.73 -14.20 5.77
CA GLY A 27 -11.12 -13.83 6.01
C GLY A 27 -11.46 -13.83 7.51
N LEU A 28 -11.00 -14.83 8.25
CA LEU A 28 -11.19 -14.90 9.71
C LEU A 28 -10.56 -13.68 10.40
N CYS A 29 -9.33 -13.28 10.03
CA CYS A 29 -8.73 -12.06 10.55
C CYS A 29 -9.61 -10.84 10.28
N LEU A 30 -10.14 -10.68 9.06
CA LEU A 30 -11.00 -9.53 8.71
C LEU A 30 -12.28 -9.50 9.54
N VAL A 31 -12.92 -10.65 9.76
CA VAL A 31 -14.17 -10.76 10.51
C VAL A 31 -13.94 -10.51 11.99
N VAL A 32 -12.92 -11.14 12.59
CA VAL A 32 -12.60 -10.99 14.03
C VAL A 32 -12.19 -9.55 14.37
N PHE A 33 -11.36 -8.95 13.55
CA PHE A 33 -10.91 -7.57 13.80
C PHE A 33 -11.98 -6.51 13.50
N HIS A 34 -13.06 -6.85 12.79
CA HIS A 34 -14.10 -5.87 12.46
C HIS A 34 -14.78 -5.26 13.68
N PRO A 35 -15.39 -6.03 14.58
CA PRO A 35 -15.99 -5.48 15.80
C PRO A 35 -14.96 -4.78 16.69
N ILE A 36 -13.73 -5.32 16.78
CA ILE A 36 -12.65 -4.70 17.57
C ILE A 36 -12.34 -3.30 17.04
N GLN A 37 -12.25 -3.11 15.71
CA GLN A 37 -12.05 -1.80 15.09
C GLN A 37 -13.20 -0.84 15.37
N VAL A 38 -14.46 -1.33 15.29
CA VAL A 38 -15.65 -0.50 15.53
C VAL A 38 -15.65 0.00 16.97
N ILE A 39 -15.42 -0.89 17.93
CA ILE A 39 -15.35 -0.55 19.36
C ILE A 39 -14.19 0.41 19.61
N ALA A 40 -13.00 0.08 19.11
CA ALA A 40 -11.81 0.91 19.29
C ALA A 40 -12.04 2.34 18.79
N PHE A 41 -12.70 2.51 17.63
CA PHE A 41 -12.96 3.84 17.09
C PHE A 41 -14.05 4.59 17.85
N ARG A 42 -15.20 3.92 18.12
CA ARG A 42 -16.38 4.58 18.71
C ARG A 42 -16.20 4.92 20.18
N VAL A 43 -15.51 4.05 20.93
CA VAL A 43 -15.35 4.21 22.38
C VAL A 43 -14.06 4.95 22.72
N PHE A 44 -12.96 4.64 22.03
CA PHE A 44 -11.62 5.12 22.39
C PHE A 44 -11.00 6.07 21.34
N GLY A 45 -11.65 6.25 20.20
CA GLY A 45 -11.22 7.20 19.18
C GLY A 45 -10.12 6.69 18.24
N TYR A 46 -9.43 7.65 17.62
CA TYR A 46 -8.52 7.39 16.50
C TYR A 46 -7.28 6.55 16.86
N GLU A 47 -6.59 6.83 17.96
CA GLU A 47 -5.32 6.17 18.29
C GLU A 47 -5.45 4.67 18.57
N PRO A 48 -6.40 4.21 19.41
CA PRO A 48 -6.67 2.78 19.56
C PRO A 48 -7.11 2.11 18.25
N HIS A 49 -7.99 2.76 17.48
CA HIS A 49 -8.41 2.24 16.17
C HIS A 49 -7.21 2.03 15.25
N ARG A 50 -6.30 3.00 15.13
CA ARG A 50 -5.09 2.93 14.32
C ARG A 50 -4.20 1.75 14.73
N ARG A 51 -4.04 1.51 16.04
CA ARG A 51 -3.25 0.38 16.57
C ARG A 51 -3.90 -0.95 16.17
N VAL A 52 -5.22 -1.07 16.30
CA VAL A 52 -5.99 -2.26 15.89
C VAL A 52 -5.82 -2.50 14.39
N VAL A 53 -5.91 -1.47 13.55
CA VAL A 53 -5.69 -1.57 12.09
C VAL A 53 -4.26 -2.04 11.78
N ALA A 54 -3.25 -1.50 12.46
CA ALA A 54 -1.86 -1.93 12.28
C ALA A 54 -1.67 -3.41 12.67
N THR A 55 -2.23 -3.84 13.81
CA THR A 55 -2.19 -5.23 14.27
C THR A 55 -2.90 -6.18 13.30
N LEU A 56 -4.09 -5.80 12.80
CA LEU A 56 -4.77 -6.55 11.74
C LEU A 56 -3.84 -6.77 10.55
N ASN A 57 -3.17 -5.73 10.07
CA ASN A 57 -2.28 -5.86 8.91
C ASN A 57 -1.05 -6.72 9.21
N ALA A 58 -0.56 -6.74 10.44
CA ALA A 58 0.46 -7.70 10.88
C ALA A 58 -0.05 -9.14 10.82
N CYS A 59 -1.27 -9.40 11.30
CA CYS A 59 -1.91 -10.71 11.21
C CYS A 59 -2.13 -11.12 9.76
N LEU A 60 -2.65 -10.23 8.91
CA LEU A 60 -2.83 -10.49 7.48
C LEU A 60 -1.51 -10.79 6.76
N MET A 61 -0.41 -10.09 7.10
CA MET A 61 0.94 -10.47 6.64
C MET A 61 1.33 -11.87 7.13
N GLY A 62 0.98 -12.19 8.38
CA GLY A 62 1.21 -13.52 8.97
C GLY A 62 0.54 -14.63 8.17
N THR A 63 -0.74 -14.44 7.77
CA THR A 63 -1.47 -15.44 6.98
C THR A 63 -0.83 -15.72 5.62
N THR A 64 -0.16 -14.75 5.00
CA THR A 64 0.54 -14.98 3.71
C THR A 64 1.68 -16.00 3.82
N ARG A 65 2.17 -16.31 5.03
CA ARG A 65 3.16 -17.36 5.26
C ARG A 65 2.62 -18.76 4.92
N ILE A 66 1.30 -18.96 4.96
CA ILE A 66 0.63 -20.19 4.49
C ILE A 66 1.00 -20.46 3.02
N LEU A 67 1.14 -19.38 2.23
CA LEU A 67 1.59 -19.43 0.85
C LEU A 67 3.12 -19.41 0.71
N GLY A 68 3.87 -19.50 1.81
CA GLY A 68 5.33 -19.39 1.82
C GLY A 68 5.86 -17.99 1.48
N THR A 69 5.03 -16.96 1.57
CA THR A 69 5.44 -15.57 1.28
C THR A 69 6.37 -15.03 2.36
N ARG A 70 7.43 -14.36 1.94
CA ARG A 70 8.42 -13.70 2.82
C ARG A 70 8.52 -12.23 2.49
N TYR A 71 8.66 -11.40 3.53
CA TYR A 71 8.83 -9.95 3.41
C TYR A 71 10.23 -9.52 3.85
N THR A 72 10.84 -8.68 3.05
CA THR A 72 12.10 -7.97 3.37
C THR A 72 11.84 -6.48 3.30
N ILE A 73 12.25 -5.73 4.33
CA ILE A 73 12.10 -4.28 4.38
C ILE A 73 13.49 -3.67 4.54
N LYS A 74 13.87 -2.79 3.62
CA LYS A 74 15.14 -2.07 3.64
C LYS A 74 14.92 -0.57 3.82
N GLY A 75 15.87 0.13 4.36
CA GLY A 75 15.86 1.58 4.49
C GLY A 75 14.94 2.11 5.60
N LEU A 76 14.63 1.34 6.64
CA LEU A 76 13.82 1.81 7.78
C LEU A 76 14.44 3.01 8.50
N ASN A 77 15.74 3.21 8.39
CA ASN A 77 16.46 4.38 8.91
C ASN A 77 16.18 5.67 8.12
N HIS A 78 15.58 5.59 6.94
CA HIS A 78 15.18 6.74 6.13
C HIS A 78 13.79 7.28 6.48
N LEU A 79 13.12 6.69 7.47
CA LEU A 79 11.76 7.10 7.82
C LEU A 79 11.74 8.47 8.50
N PRO A 80 10.99 9.45 7.95
CA PRO A 80 10.86 10.77 8.54
C PRO A 80 10.16 10.70 9.89
N GLN A 81 10.49 11.65 10.77
CA GLN A 81 9.86 11.79 12.07
C GLN A 81 9.20 13.15 12.19
N ASN A 82 8.01 13.18 12.80
CA ASN A 82 7.28 14.43 13.09
C ASN A 82 7.16 15.38 11.89
N LYS A 83 6.86 14.84 10.72
CA LYS A 83 6.65 15.59 9.48
C LYS A 83 5.42 15.07 8.74
N ALA A 84 4.80 15.91 7.93
CA ALA A 84 3.88 15.46 6.90
C ALA A 84 4.65 14.70 5.82
N VAL A 85 4.10 13.58 5.34
CA VAL A 85 4.78 12.68 4.39
C VAL A 85 3.87 12.38 3.22
N ILE A 86 4.40 12.45 2.02
CA ILE A 86 3.79 11.90 0.81
C ILE A 86 4.60 10.66 0.42
N LEU A 87 4.12 9.47 0.78
CA LEU A 87 4.72 8.21 0.38
C LEU A 87 4.29 7.89 -1.05
N VAL A 88 5.26 7.82 -1.93
CA VAL A 88 5.09 7.52 -3.35
C VAL A 88 5.65 6.12 -3.61
N ALA A 89 4.83 5.22 -4.14
CA ALA A 89 5.28 3.86 -4.43
C ALA A 89 4.75 3.36 -5.78
N ASN A 90 5.49 2.44 -6.41
CA ASN A 90 4.96 1.61 -7.49
C ASN A 90 3.92 0.63 -6.94
N HIS A 91 3.04 0.10 -7.78
CA HIS A 91 1.93 -0.74 -7.34
C HIS A 91 1.86 -2.07 -8.11
N GLN A 92 2.08 -3.18 -7.43
CA GLN A 92 2.11 -4.50 -8.06
C GLN A 92 0.91 -5.38 -7.66
N SER A 93 0.44 -5.28 -6.41
CA SER A 93 -0.68 -6.09 -5.93
C SER A 93 -1.40 -5.46 -4.74
N MET A 94 -2.52 -6.04 -4.31
CA MET A 94 -3.17 -5.63 -3.06
C MET A 94 -2.31 -5.89 -1.81
N TYR A 95 -1.33 -6.77 -1.92
CA TYR A 95 -0.44 -7.15 -0.81
C TYR A 95 0.62 -6.09 -0.50
N ASP A 96 0.76 -5.07 -1.33
CA ASP A 96 1.64 -3.91 -1.11
C ASP A 96 1.21 -3.10 0.13
N ILE A 97 -0.09 -3.09 0.41
CA ILE A 97 -0.71 -2.32 1.49
C ILE A 97 -0.31 -2.86 2.88
N LEU A 98 -0.25 -4.18 3.04
CA LEU A 98 -0.05 -4.82 4.33
C LEU A 98 1.25 -4.39 5.04
N PRO A 99 2.43 -4.48 4.37
CA PRO A 99 3.68 -4.05 4.99
C PRO A 99 3.75 -2.53 5.17
N ILE A 100 3.14 -1.72 4.29
CA ILE A 100 3.09 -0.27 4.47
C ILE A 100 2.34 0.08 5.76
N ILE A 101 1.14 -0.46 5.97
CA ILE A 101 0.36 -0.18 7.19
C ILE A 101 1.09 -0.67 8.44
N TRP A 102 1.65 -1.88 8.42
CA TRP A 102 2.27 -2.46 9.60
C TRP A 102 3.64 -1.87 9.91
N ARG A 103 4.55 -1.84 8.92
CA ARG A 103 5.95 -1.47 9.16
C ARG A 103 6.16 0.03 9.26
N LEU A 104 5.31 0.83 8.58
CA LEU A 104 5.35 2.29 8.63
C LEU A 104 4.21 2.89 9.47
N ARG A 105 3.64 2.12 10.41
CA ARG A 105 2.49 2.51 11.23
C ARG A 105 2.67 3.82 12.01
N HIS A 106 3.89 4.18 12.36
CA HIS A 106 4.19 5.43 13.07
C HIS A 106 4.03 6.69 12.20
N LEU A 107 4.07 6.55 10.88
CA LEU A 107 3.76 7.61 9.93
C LEU A 107 2.24 7.81 9.74
N HIS A 108 1.40 6.97 10.34
CA HIS A 108 -0.06 7.01 10.19
C HIS A 108 -0.55 6.97 8.72
N PRO A 109 -0.18 5.95 7.91
CA PRO A 109 -0.46 5.94 6.47
C PRO A 109 -1.94 5.99 6.15
N LYS A 110 -2.33 6.88 5.22
CA LYS A 110 -3.66 7.10 4.68
C LYS A 110 -3.62 6.92 3.16
N PHE A 111 -4.55 6.20 2.61
CA PHE A 111 -4.52 5.79 1.21
C PHE A 111 -5.51 6.55 0.36
N VAL A 112 -5.12 6.77 -0.90
CA VAL A 112 -6.05 7.10 -1.96
C VAL A 112 -6.59 5.78 -2.52
N SER A 113 -7.85 5.47 -2.24
CA SER A 113 -8.44 4.16 -2.53
C SER A 113 -9.67 4.26 -3.43
N LYS A 114 -9.96 3.21 -4.21
CA LYS A 114 -11.15 3.14 -5.05
C LYS A 114 -12.42 3.16 -4.19
N ALA A 115 -13.43 3.94 -4.57
CA ALA A 115 -14.70 4.11 -3.85
C ALA A 115 -15.41 2.78 -3.53
N SER A 116 -15.35 1.80 -4.46
CA SER A 116 -15.97 0.48 -4.24
C SER A 116 -15.40 -0.29 -3.04
N LEU A 117 -14.17 -0.01 -2.60
CA LEU A 117 -13.57 -0.65 -1.42
C LEU A 117 -14.14 -0.11 -0.10
N GLY A 118 -14.86 1.00 -0.14
CA GLY A 118 -15.54 1.58 1.02
C GLY A 118 -16.78 0.81 1.49
N LYS A 119 -17.18 -0.27 0.80
CA LYS A 119 -18.38 -1.06 1.11
C LYS A 119 -18.10 -2.56 1.05
N GLY A 120 -18.76 -3.34 1.91
CA GLY A 120 -18.88 -4.80 1.80
C GLY A 120 -17.69 -5.62 2.30
N ILE A 121 -16.55 -5.06 2.66
CA ILE A 121 -15.39 -5.81 3.13
C ILE A 121 -15.17 -5.55 4.62
N PRO A 122 -15.41 -6.55 5.51
CA PRO A 122 -15.17 -6.39 6.94
C PRO A 122 -13.78 -5.81 7.22
N SER A 123 -13.66 -5.01 8.25
CA SER A 123 -12.43 -4.29 8.66
C SER A 123 -11.91 -3.29 7.62
N VAL A 124 -11.74 -3.69 6.36
CA VAL A 124 -11.17 -2.84 5.29
C VAL A 124 -12.07 -1.64 5.00
N SER A 125 -13.35 -1.88 4.69
CA SER A 125 -14.30 -0.81 4.37
C SER A 125 -14.50 0.15 5.54
N TYR A 126 -14.51 -0.37 6.76
CA TYR A 126 -14.63 0.44 7.98
C TYR A 126 -13.40 1.35 8.14
N ASN A 127 -12.19 0.79 8.05
CA ASN A 127 -10.96 1.58 8.14
C ASN A 127 -10.86 2.65 7.04
N LEU A 128 -11.24 2.33 5.81
CA LEU A 128 -11.18 3.31 4.70
C LEU A 128 -12.13 4.50 4.93
N ARG A 129 -13.29 4.28 5.56
CA ARG A 129 -14.25 5.36 5.85
C ARG A 129 -13.92 6.17 7.10
N HIS A 130 -13.34 5.55 8.12
CA HIS A 130 -13.15 6.16 9.44
C HIS A 130 -11.68 6.40 9.80
N GLY A 131 -10.75 5.74 9.12
CA GLY A 131 -9.31 5.82 9.40
C GLY A 131 -8.59 7.03 8.80
N GLY A 132 -9.28 7.91 8.04
CA GLY A 132 -8.69 9.09 7.41
C GLY A 132 -8.14 8.87 6.00
N SER A 133 -8.36 7.70 5.39
CA SER A 133 -8.12 7.47 3.97
C SER A 133 -9.21 8.15 3.11
N VAL A 134 -8.91 8.40 1.83
CA VAL A 134 -9.88 8.98 0.90
C VAL A 134 -10.33 7.98 -0.16
N LEU A 135 -11.60 8.04 -0.49
CA LEU A 135 -12.24 7.19 -1.47
C LEU A 135 -12.51 7.99 -2.74
N ILE A 136 -11.95 7.55 -3.86
CA ILE A 136 -12.09 8.22 -5.16
C ILE A 136 -12.88 7.38 -6.15
N ASN A 137 -13.72 8.06 -6.94
CA ASN A 137 -14.22 7.53 -8.19
C ASN A 137 -13.25 7.91 -9.32
N ARG A 138 -12.61 6.92 -9.93
CA ARG A 138 -11.59 7.16 -10.98
C ARG A 138 -12.18 7.70 -12.29
N GLU A 139 -13.49 7.57 -12.46
CA GLU A 139 -14.23 8.09 -13.62
C GLU A 139 -14.66 9.54 -13.41
N ASP A 140 -14.65 10.03 -12.16
CA ASP A 140 -14.92 11.42 -11.79
C ASP A 140 -13.64 12.11 -11.33
N GLY A 141 -12.96 12.71 -12.30
CA GLY A 141 -11.70 13.43 -12.05
C GLY A 141 -11.84 14.60 -11.08
N ARG A 142 -13.00 15.29 -11.07
CA ARG A 142 -13.24 16.42 -10.14
C ARG A 142 -13.36 15.92 -8.70
N GLN A 143 -14.15 14.88 -8.49
CA GLN A 143 -14.28 14.25 -7.16
C GLN A 143 -12.94 13.71 -6.69
N ALA A 144 -12.18 13.05 -7.56
CA ALA A 144 -10.86 12.50 -7.21
C ALA A 144 -9.88 13.61 -6.79
N VAL A 145 -9.80 14.71 -7.53
CA VAL A 145 -8.95 15.87 -7.20
C VAL A 145 -9.37 16.50 -5.87
N ALA A 146 -10.68 16.70 -5.64
CA ALA A 146 -11.17 17.27 -4.38
C ALA A 146 -10.84 16.37 -3.17
N ALA A 147 -11.02 15.05 -3.30
CA ALA A 147 -10.69 14.09 -2.24
C ALA A 147 -9.18 14.05 -1.94
N ILE A 148 -8.33 14.06 -2.96
CA ILE A 148 -6.87 14.11 -2.81
C ILE A 148 -6.43 15.45 -2.19
N ALA A 149 -7.04 16.57 -2.57
CA ALA A 149 -6.78 17.87 -1.96
C ALA A 149 -7.11 17.87 -0.46
N GLY A 150 -8.27 17.30 -0.08
CA GLY A 150 -8.64 17.11 1.32
C GLY A 150 -7.64 16.25 2.09
N LEU A 151 -7.13 15.18 1.48
CA LEU A 151 -6.09 14.35 2.08
C LEU A 151 -4.79 15.14 2.28
N GLY A 152 -4.38 15.96 1.30
CA GLY A 152 -3.22 16.83 1.41
C GLY A 152 -3.33 17.77 2.60
N THR A 153 -4.44 18.50 2.72
CA THR A 153 -4.72 19.38 3.87
C THR A 153 -4.72 18.61 5.20
N TYR A 154 -5.24 17.39 5.20
CA TYR A 154 -5.29 16.55 6.40
C TYR A 154 -3.90 16.12 6.88
N ILE A 155 -3.02 15.67 5.96
CA ILE A 155 -1.67 15.25 6.34
C ILE A 155 -0.82 16.43 6.78
N GLU A 156 -0.97 17.58 6.14
CA GLU A 156 -0.31 18.82 6.54
C GLU A 156 -0.65 19.20 7.98
N LYS A 157 -1.96 19.27 8.28
CA LYS A 157 -2.45 19.66 9.61
C LYS A 157 -2.03 18.69 10.72
N HIS A 158 -1.99 17.39 10.44
CA HIS A 158 -1.79 16.34 11.45
C HIS A 158 -0.43 15.67 11.40
N GLN A 159 0.47 16.13 10.54
CA GLN A 159 1.80 15.55 10.29
C GLN A 159 1.72 14.02 10.08
N ARG A 160 0.86 13.60 9.14
CA ARG A 160 0.60 12.21 8.81
C ARG A 160 1.09 11.88 7.40
N CYS A 161 0.92 10.62 6.99
CA CYS A 161 1.39 10.15 5.70
C CYS A 161 0.22 9.90 4.74
N ALA A 162 0.24 10.55 3.56
CA ALA A 162 -0.55 10.16 2.41
C ALA A 162 0.21 9.12 1.59
N VAL A 163 -0.41 7.99 1.30
CA VAL A 163 0.15 6.95 0.43
C VAL A 163 -0.53 7.03 -0.93
N ILE A 164 0.25 7.24 -1.96
CA ILE A 164 -0.22 7.29 -3.33
C ILE A 164 0.57 6.32 -4.22
N PHE A 165 -0.16 5.62 -5.08
CA PHE A 165 0.37 4.78 -6.15
C PHE A 165 0.11 5.50 -7.48
N PRO A 166 1.04 6.33 -7.97
CA PRO A 166 0.77 7.21 -9.10
C PRO A 166 0.62 6.48 -10.43
N GLU A 167 0.96 5.20 -10.52
CA GLU A 167 0.64 4.36 -11.67
C GLU A 167 -0.89 4.24 -11.92
N GLY A 168 -1.73 4.58 -10.93
CA GLY A 168 -3.20 4.54 -11.00
C GLY A 168 -3.79 3.13 -11.07
N THR A 169 -3.02 2.11 -11.38
CA THR A 169 -3.43 0.70 -11.45
C THR A 169 -2.25 -0.22 -11.15
N ARG A 170 -2.53 -1.48 -10.85
CA ARG A 170 -1.51 -2.49 -10.51
C ARG A 170 -0.76 -2.97 -11.75
N SER A 171 0.55 -3.15 -11.61
CA SER A 171 1.39 -3.87 -12.56
C SER A 171 1.29 -5.37 -12.26
N ARG A 172 0.77 -6.15 -13.21
CA ARG A 172 0.56 -7.59 -13.02
C ARG A 172 1.77 -8.46 -13.38
N ASP A 173 2.77 -7.85 -13.97
CA ASP A 173 4.01 -8.50 -14.45
C ASP A 173 5.27 -7.95 -13.76
N GLY A 174 5.09 -7.03 -12.83
CA GLY A 174 6.19 -6.37 -12.11
C GLY A 174 6.81 -5.19 -12.84
N LYS A 175 6.43 -4.92 -14.09
CA LYS A 175 6.96 -3.78 -14.85
C LYS A 175 6.30 -2.48 -14.40
N PRO A 176 7.06 -1.42 -14.16
CA PRO A 176 6.49 -0.14 -13.76
C PRO A 176 5.65 0.48 -14.88
N LYS A 177 4.68 1.29 -14.48
CA LYS A 177 3.89 2.13 -15.39
C LYS A 177 4.23 3.59 -15.17
N PRO A 178 4.09 4.44 -16.19
CA PRO A 178 4.32 5.88 -16.06
C PRO A 178 3.44 6.49 -14.96
N PHE A 179 3.98 7.44 -14.22
CA PHE A 179 3.26 8.12 -13.16
C PHE A 179 2.21 9.11 -13.70
N GLN A 180 1.00 9.01 -13.19
CA GLN A 180 -0.04 10.00 -13.36
C GLN A 180 0.22 11.15 -12.37
N ARG A 181 0.66 12.30 -12.87
CA ARG A 181 1.21 13.40 -12.08
C ARG A 181 0.18 14.23 -11.34
N THR A 182 -1.06 14.27 -11.82
CA THR A 182 -2.12 15.16 -11.29
C THR A 182 -2.34 14.97 -9.79
N GLY A 183 -2.50 13.74 -9.32
CA GLY A 183 -2.72 13.46 -7.89
C GLY A 183 -1.55 13.89 -7.01
N LEU A 184 -0.31 13.66 -7.46
CA LEU A 184 0.90 14.09 -6.75
C LEU A 184 1.01 15.61 -6.68
N LYS A 185 0.78 16.32 -7.79
CA LYS A 185 0.79 17.80 -7.80
C LYS A 185 -0.24 18.41 -6.85
N VAL A 186 -1.43 17.79 -6.76
CA VAL A 186 -2.47 18.23 -5.81
C VAL A 186 -2.02 18.02 -4.36
N LEU A 187 -1.41 16.87 -4.04
CA LEU A 187 -0.87 16.61 -2.70
C LEU A 187 0.23 17.59 -2.33
N LEU A 188 1.22 17.82 -3.22
CA LEU A 188 2.31 18.77 -3.02
C LEU A 188 1.79 20.17 -2.74
N LYS A 189 0.84 20.66 -3.54
CA LYS A 189 0.23 21.98 -3.36
C LYS A 189 -0.52 22.12 -2.03
N LYS A 190 -1.13 21.03 -1.53
CA LYS A 190 -1.99 21.05 -0.32
C LYS A 190 -1.25 20.67 0.96
N ALA A 191 -0.06 20.12 0.81
CA ALA A 191 0.83 19.78 1.94
C ALA A 191 2.24 20.33 1.64
N PRO A 192 2.44 21.65 1.68
CA PRO A 192 3.69 22.30 1.29
C PRO A 192 4.88 21.94 2.22
N SER A 193 4.63 21.59 3.49
CA SER A 193 5.68 21.15 4.41
C SER A 193 6.02 19.65 4.28
N ALA A 194 5.22 18.90 3.51
CA ALA A 194 5.40 17.46 3.40
C ALA A 194 6.68 17.11 2.64
N VAL A 195 7.40 16.11 3.14
CA VAL A 195 8.48 15.48 2.39
C VAL A 195 7.96 14.33 1.54
N LEU A 196 8.59 14.06 0.39
CA LEU A 196 8.30 12.87 -0.39
C LEU A 196 9.15 11.70 0.12
N LEU A 197 8.50 10.56 0.31
CA LEU A 197 9.16 9.32 0.69
C LEU A 197 9.00 8.31 -0.45
N PRO A 198 10.02 8.15 -1.32
CA PRO A 198 9.97 7.16 -2.37
C PRO A 198 10.09 5.75 -1.79
N VAL A 199 9.24 4.83 -2.25
CA VAL A 199 9.26 3.42 -1.83
C VAL A 199 9.15 2.53 -3.05
N THR A 200 10.13 1.64 -3.23
CA THR A 200 10.07 0.62 -4.28
C THR A 200 9.54 -0.68 -3.73
N ILE A 201 8.56 -1.28 -4.42
CA ILE A 201 7.97 -2.56 -4.07
C ILE A 201 8.30 -3.58 -5.16
N ASN A 202 8.90 -4.69 -4.75
CA ASN A 202 9.32 -5.77 -5.63
C ASN A 202 8.62 -7.09 -5.27
N GLY A 203 8.24 -7.84 -6.28
CA GLY A 203 7.85 -9.25 -6.18
C GLY A 203 6.45 -9.53 -5.65
N SER A 204 5.65 -8.53 -5.30
CA SER A 204 4.29 -8.77 -4.79
C SER A 204 3.32 -9.22 -5.89
N TRP A 205 3.55 -8.86 -7.15
CA TRP A 205 2.80 -9.36 -8.30
C TRP A 205 2.85 -10.89 -8.42
N LYS A 206 3.94 -11.51 -7.94
CA LYS A 206 4.13 -12.98 -7.97
C LYS A 206 3.07 -13.72 -7.13
N MET A 207 2.45 -13.05 -6.16
CA MET A 207 1.32 -13.62 -5.42
C MET A 207 0.06 -13.78 -6.28
N VAL A 208 -0.11 -12.96 -7.31
CA VAL A 208 -1.28 -12.98 -8.21
C VAL A 208 -0.92 -13.36 -9.64
N ARG A 209 0.25 -13.97 -9.84
CA ARG A 209 0.76 -14.34 -11.17
C ARG A 209 -0.12 -15.34 -11.94
N TRP A 210 -0.94 -16.11 -11.24
CA TRP A 210 -1.90 -17.07 -11.81
C TRP A 210 -3.35 -16.56 -11.75
N GLY A 211 -3.55 -15.28 -11.38
CA GLY A 211 -4.85 -14.66 -11.14
C GLY A 211 -5.20 -14.57 -9.68
N GLN A 212 -6.49 -14.44 -9.39
CA GLN A 212 -7.00 -14.34 -8.01
C GLN A 212 -7.12 -15.72 -7.33
N PHE A 213 -7.15 -16.80 -8.12
CA PHE A 213 -7.20 -18.19 -7.65
C PHE A 213 -6.64 -19.15 -8.70
N PRO A 214 -5.67 -20.00 -8.36
CA PRO A 214 -4.95 -20.02 -7.09
C PRO A 214 -3.92 -18.89 -7.01
N LEU A 215 -3.51 -18.54 -5.79
CA LEU A 215 -2.46 -17.55 -5.54
C LEU A 215 -1.07 -18.16 -5.75
N GLY A 216 -0.11 -17.31 -6.08
CA GLY A 216 1.29 -17.72 -6.21
C GLY A 216 1.91 -18.07 -4.86
N ILE A 217 2.62 -19.20 -4.79
CA ILE A 217 3.35 -19.63 -3.59
C ILE A 217 4.84 -19.27 -3.66
N GLY A 218 5.46 -19.11 -2.48
CA GLY A 218 6.88 -18.85 -2.33
C GLY A 218 7.31 -17.44 -2.76
N SER A 219 6.40 -16.48 -2.79
CA SER A 219 6.69 -15.10 -3.18
C SER A 219 7.63 -14.43 -2.18
N ARG A 220 8.58 -13.64 -2.70
CA ARG A 220 9.45 -12.77 -1.90
C ARG A 220 9.08 -11.33 -2.22
N ILE A 221 8.56 -10.63 -1.23
CA ILE A 221 8.13 -9.23 -1.35
C ILE A 221 9.17 -8.38 -0.66
N GLU A 222 9.73 -7.43 -1.39
CA GLU A 222 10.72 -6.51 -0.87
C GLU A 222 10.17 -5.08 -0.94
N LEU A 223 10.25 -4.34 0.18
CA LEU A 223 10.05 -2.90 0.24
C LEU A 223 11.42 -2.24 0.43
N ILE A 224 11.75 -1.31 -0.45
CA ILE A 224 12.95 -0.48 -0.35
C ILE A 224 12.48 0.95 -0.09
N ILE A 225 12.76 1.45 1.10
CA ILE A 225 12.47 2.82 1.51
C ILE A 225 13.71 3.64 1.16
N HIS A 226 13.53 4.62 0.28
CA HIS A 226 14.61 5.52 -0.12
C HIS A 226 14.68 6.73 0.82
N PRO A 227 15.79 7.50 0.79
CA PRO A 227 15.87 8.77 1.52
C PRO A 227 14.69 9.69 1.17
N GLU A 228 14.22 10.42 2.17
CA GLU A 228 13.18 11.44 1.97
C GLU A 228 13.72 12.57 1.08
N VAL A 229 12.82 13.19 0.32
CA VAL A 229 13.13 14.32 -0.57
C VAL A 229 12.26 15.49 -0.18
N ALA A 230 12.87 16.62 0.17
CA ALA A 230 12.16 17.86 0.46
C ALA A 230 11.64 18.50 -0.84
N GLN A 231 10.53 19.27 -0.76
CA GLN A 231 9.91 19.84 -1.96
C GLN A 231 10.78 20.92 -2.63
N ASP A 232 11.55 21.65 -1.85
CA ASP A 232 12.47 22.70 -2.30
C ASP A 232 13.79 22.20 -2.88
N THR A 233 14.03 20.88 -2.86
CA THR A 233 15.24 20.26 -3.45
C THR A 233 15.27 20.40 -4.99
N TYR A 234 14.11 20.57 -5.61
CA TYR A 234 13.96 20.65 -7.05
C TYR A 234 13.28 21.97 -7.48
N PRO A 235 13.54 22.49 -8.70
CA PRO A 235 13.03 23.79 -9.13
C PRO A 235 11.50 23.83 -9.24
N ASP A 236 10.88 22.70 -9.50
CA ASP A 236 9.42 22.61 -9.62
C ASP A 236 8.90 21.18 -9.31
N ALA A 237 7.59 21.07 -9.22
CA ALA A 237 6.93 19.80 -8.92
C ALA A 237 7.12 18.73 -10.02
N GLU A 238 7.34 19.11 -11.28
CA GLU A 238 7.59 18.16 -12.37
C GLU A 238 8.96 17.51 -12.23
N ALA A 239 9.99 18.32 -11.99
CA ALA A 239 11.36 17.84 -11.76
C ALA A 239 11.42 16.93 -10.53
N LEU A 240 10.77 17.33 -9.43
CA LEU A 240 10.66 16.54 -8.21
C LEU A 240 9.98 15.19 -8.45
N ILE A 241 8.82 15.17 -9.12
CA ILE A 241 8.08 13.92 -9.41
C ILE A 241 8.91 13.02 -10.35
N SER A 242 9.59 13.58 -11.33
CA SER A 242 10.46 12.83 -12.26
C SER A 242 11.66 12.18 -11.55
N ALA A 243 12.27 12.89 -10.60
CA ALA A 243 13.35 12.35 -9.80
C ALA A 243 12.89 11.19 -8.90
N VAL A 244 11.71 11.34 -8.26
CA VAL A 244 11.10 10.28 -7.45
C VAL A 244 10.73 9.06 -8.31
N GLU A 245 10.15 9.27 -9.51
CA GLU A 245 9.83 8.20 -10.46
C GLU A 245 11.09 7.44 -10.88
N THR A 246 12.16 8.16 -11.21
CA THR A 246 13.46 7.58 -11.57
C THR A 246 14.06 6.77 -10.42
N THR A 247 14.04 7.31 -9.19
CA THR A 247 14.54 6.63 -8.00
C THR A 247 13.81 5.30 -7.75
N ILE A 248 12.48 5.31 -7.84
CA ILE A 248 11.66 4.10 -7.68
C ILE A 248 11.96 3.11 -8.82
N GLY A 249 11.97 3.60 -10.07
CA GLY A 249 12.19 2.79 -11.27
C GLY A 249 13.54 2.07 -11.27
N ALA A 250 14.62 2.76 -10.85
CA ALA A 250 15.97 2.20 -10.79
C ALA A 250 16.12 1.01 -9.83
N SER A 251 15.23 0.89 -8.85
CA SER A 251 15.26 -0.19 -7.86
C SER A 251 14.24 -1.30 -8.12
N ILE A 252 13.44 -1.22 -9.20
CA ILE A 252 12.48 -2.26 -9.58
C ILE A 252 13.22 -3.47 -10.14
N ARG A 253 12.81 -4.65 -9.65
CA ARG A 253 13.28 -5.95 -10.13
C ARG A 253 12.06 -6.75 -10.60
N ALA A 254 11.96 -6.99 -11.91
CA ALA A 254 10.88 -7.77 -12.52
C ALA A 254 11.00 -9.29 -12.23
#